data_e1f5e108ab50ef4137ede23a5d4d865f
#
_entry.id   e1f5e108ab50ef4137ede23a5d4d865f
#
_cell.length_a   1.000
_cell.length_b   1.000
_cell.length_c   1.000
_cell.angle_alpha   90.00
_cell.angle_beta   90.00
_cell.angle_gamma   90.00
#
_symmetry.space_group_name_H-M   'P 1'
#
loop_
_entity.id
_entity.type
_entity.pdbx_description
1 polymer ?
#
loop_
_entity_poly.entity_id
_entity_poly.type
_entity_poly.pdbx_seq_one_letter_code
_entity_poly.pdbx_strand_id
1 'polypeptide(L)'
;MHVDKNSAGQAGRPVMAPGDARDKPRPTDTVKSPLGSGRETVESIVVAFTLALLFRAFEAEAFVIPTGSMAPTLMGRHKDLTCTACSRDFRVGCSAEEDDQSQSLRTEQSRLERELDGLKARLADTATPPEVREPARRRVEVLESDRGPLAQLRMRLAGKMVPAAKCPNCGSVMRLVESGGPQVRYDPRYPSFNGDRILVNKFAYDFSDPARWDVVVFKYPEDAKTNYIKRLVGLPGETVSISAGDIWTNTTGSLPVIARKPPAELRAMLQCVHDSRFVAPELRKAGWPLAWSDWSAAGSQEPGWQTGDEGRSYAVTATGTAPATLRYRHMLPSAEDWAALERGEGAAIRPRPRLIDDFQPYNAIATRPHWVGDLAVECLLENRGSGGTVVLDLVEAGRAHRCTIDLADGTARLGLPDAPGGESPRGKTAVRGRGRWRVLFANVDDELSLFVDGRPVAFDRPTLWSRSIDVAEASLPDDRPAEPGEAEPRDLAPVGITAVAADLRVADVR
;
A
#
# COMPACT_ATOMS: atom_id res chain seq x y z
N MET A 1 -11.37 -23.69 -3.00
CA MET A 1 -10.88 -24.43 -4.17
C MET A 1 -10.06 -25.60 -3.64
N HIS A 2 -10.68 -26.77 -3.57
CA HIS A 2 -10.04 -28.01 -3.10
C HIS A 2 -9.42 -28.71 -4.30
N VAL A 3 -8.20 -29.15 -4.16
CA VAL A 3 -7.55 -30.08 -5.08
C VAL A 3 -7.12 -31.30 -4.29
N ASP A 4 -7.83 -32.41 -4.48
CA ASP A 4 -7.41 -33.71 -4.00
C ASP A 4 -6.38 -34.33 -4.95
N LYS A 5 -5.34 -34.86 -4.37
CA LYS A 5 -4.41 -35.78 -5.04
C LYS A 5 -4.51 -37.15 -4.35
N ASN A 6 -5.08 -38.10 -5.14
CA ASN A 6 -4.88 -39.39 -5.31
C ASN A 6 -3.79 -40.37 -4.99
N SER A 7 -4.00 -41.48 -4.69
CA SER A 7 -3.06 -42.58 -4.57
C SER A 7 -3.39 -43.76 -5.43
N ALA A 8 -2.39 -44.30 -6.07
CA ALA A 8 -2.37 -45.46 -6.91
C ALA A 8 -2.52 -46.77 -6.13
N GLY A 9 -3.23 -47.73 -6.73
CA GLY A 9 -3.27 -49.12 -6.32
C GLY A 9 -3.31 -50.02 -7.55
N GLN A 10 -2.26 -50.82 -7.71
CA GLN A 10 -2.18 -51.90 -8.68
C GLN A 10 -3.03 -53.11 -8.23
N ALA A 11 -3.73 -53.74 -9.15
CA ALA A 11 -4.06 -55.16 -9.06
C ALA A 11 -4.52 -55.78 -10.39
N GLY A 12 -3.82 -56.83 -10.79
CA GLY A 12 -4.38 -58.07 -11.31
C GLY A 12 -5.01 -58.10 -12.70
N ARG A 13 -4.26 -58.63 -13.69
CA ARG A 13 -4.82 -59.22 -14.92
C ARG A 13 -5.46 -60.59 -14.62
N PRO A 14 -6.58 -60.93 -15.26
CA PRO A 14 -6.89 -62.29 -15.68
C PRO A 14 -6.80 -62.44 -17.18
N VAL A 15 -6.26 -63.60 -17.58
CA VAL A 15 -6.19 -64.14 -18.95
C VAL A 15 -7.58 -64.64 -19.33
N MET A 16 -8.10 -64.33 -20.53
CA MET A 16 -9.21 -65.00 -21.14
C MET A 16 -8.94 -65.38 -22.60
N ALA A 17 -9.36 -66.57 -22.93
CA ALA A 17 -9.25 -67.29 -24.18
C ALA A 17 -10.07 -66.75 -25.34
N PRO A 18 -9.81 -67.19 -26.61
CA PRO A 18 -10.37 -66.58 -27.80
C PRO A 18 -11.78 -67.07 -28.11
N GLY A 19 -12.67 -66.15 -28.47
CA GLY A 19 -14.03 -66.47 -28.89
C GLY A 19 -14.53 -65.47 -29.95
N ASP A 20 -14.82 -66.01 -31.12
CA ASP A 20 -15.72 -65.61 -32.20
C ASP A 20 -15.71 -64.18 -32.74
N ALA A 21 -15.23 -64.09 -33.95
CA ALA A 21 -15.42 -62.97 -34.89
C ALA A 21 -16.90 -62.84 -35.30
N ARG A 22 -17.58 -61.80 -34.79
CA ARG A 22 -18.78 -61.26 -35.41
C ARG A 22 -18.49 -59.91 -35.99
N ASP A 23 -18.65 -59.81 -37.29
CA ASP A 23 -18.57 -58.65 -38.15
C ASP A 23 -19.30 -57.42 -37.53
N LYS A 24 -18.56 -56.42 -37.13
CA LYS A 24 -19.15 -55.13 -36.77
C LYS A 24 -19.07 -54.25 -38.03
N PRO A 25 -20.16 -53.57 -38.42
CA PRO A 25 -20.11 -52.66 -39.56
C PRO A 25 -19.10 -51.54 -39.30
N ARG A 26 -18.17 -51.32 -40.25
CA ARG A 26 -17.25 -50.19 -40.28
C ARG A 26 -18.05 -48.88 -40.17
N PRO A 27 -17.65 -47.92 -39.32
CA PRO A 27 -18.22 -46.59 -39.38
C PRO A 27 -17.89 -46.03 -40.83
N THR A 28 -18.94 -45.69 -41.53
CA THR A 28 -18.83 -44.96 -42.78
C THR A 28 -18.15 -43.61 -42.48
N ASP A 29 -16.93 -43.42 -42.98
CA ASP A 29 -16.30 -42.12 -43.05
C ASP A 29 -17.22 -41.19 -43.87
N THR A 30 -18.02 -40.38 -43.14
CA THR A 30 -18.72 -39.26 -43.76
C THR A 30 -17.66 -38.24 -44.13
N VAL A 31 -17.28 -38.21 -45.42
CA VAL A 31 -16.47 -37.16 -46.01
C VAL A 31 -17.19 -35.82 -45.71
N LYS A 32 -16.73 -35.10 -44.72
CA LYS A 32 -17.20 -33.74 -44.43
C LYS A 32 -16.91 -32.89 -45.64
N SER A 33 -17.92 -32.40 -46.33
CA SER A 33 -17.77 -31.49 -47.44
C SER A 33 -17.06 -30.20 -46.97
N PRO A 34 -16.17 -29.58 -47.77
CA PRO A 34 -15.46 -28.36 -47.39
C PRO A 34 -16.41 -27.20 -47.01
N LEU A 35 -17.60 -27.18 -47.59
CA LEU A 35 -18.66 -26.20 -47.31
C LEU A 35 -19.29 -26.39 -45.90
N GLY A 36 -19.35 -27.65 -45.39
CA GLY A 36 -19.82 -27.93 -44.03
C GLY A 36 -18.87 -27.43 -42.94
N SER A 37 -17.55 -27.59 -43.17
CA SER A 37 -16.51 -27.10 -42.26
C SER A 37 -16.52 -25.58 -42.13
N GLY A 38 -16.68 -24.83 -43.24
CA GLY A 38 -16.77 -23.38 -43.22
C GLY A 38 -18.02 -22.87 -42.45
N ARG A 39 -19.15 -23.51 -42.61
CA ARG A 39 -20.38 -23.18 -41.89
C ARG A 39 -20.25 -23.44 -40.39
N GLU A 40 -19.75 -24.61 -39.98
CA GLU A 40 -19.50 -24.94 -38.58
C GLU A 40 -18.53 -23.93 -37.91
N THR A 41 -17.51 -23.49 -38.63
CA THR A 41 -16.57 -22.47 -38.16
C THR A 41 -17.27 -21.12 -37.93
N VAL A 42 -18.09 -20.68 -38.89
CA VAL A 42 -18.83 -19.41 -38.78
C VAL A 42 -19.85 -19.49 -37.64
N GLU A 43 -20.60 -20.59 -37.54
CA GLU A 43 -21.56 -20.82 -36.45
C GLU A 43 -20.85 -20.78 -35.08
N SER A 44 -19.70 -21.43 -34.93
CA SER A 44 -18.89 -21.42 -33.70
C SER A 44 -18.40 -20.02 -33.35
N ILE A 45 -17.95 -19.23 -34.35
CA ILE A 45 -17.52 -17.85 -34.16
C ILE A 45 -18.71 -16.99 -33.70
N VAL A 46 -19.87 -17.11 -34.36
CA VAL A 46 -21.09 -16.35 -34.01
C VAL A 46 -21.53 -16.68 -32.60
N VAL A 47 -21.58 -17.97 -32.23
CA VAL A 47 -21.94 -18.40 -30.87
C VAL A 47 -20.93 -17.85 -29.84
N ALA A 48 -19.64 -17.99 -30.11
CA ALA A 48 -18.60 -17.46 -29.21
C ALA A 48 -18.71 -15.94 -29.03
N PHE A 49 -18.90 -15.18 -30.12
CA PHE A 49 -19.12 -13.73 -30.03
C PHE A 49 -20.42 -13.38 -29.28
N THR A 50 -21.51 -14.09 -29.56
CA THR A 50 -22.78 -13.85 -28.87
C THR A 50 -22.63 -14.13 -27.37
N LEU A 51 -22.02 -15.26 -26.99
CA LEU A 51 -21.75 -15.59 -25.59
C LEU A 51 -20.81 -14.56 -24.92
N ALA A 52 -19.75 -14.13 -25.62
CA ALA A 52 -18.84 -13.10 -25.11
C ALA A 52 -19.55 -11.76 -24.91
N LEU A 53 -20.44 -11.35 -25.84
CA LEU A 53 -21.24 -10.13 -25.72
C LEU A 53 -22.24 -10.22 -24.58
N LEU A 54 -22.91 -11.38 -24.44
CA LEU A 54 -23.84 -11.63 -23.34
C LEU A 54 -23.09 -11.61 -22.00
N PHE A 55 -21.96 -12.30 -21.91
CA PHE A 55 -21.11 -12.27 -20.71
C PHE A 55 -20.71 -10.84 -20.34
N ARG A 56 -20.20 -10.08 -21.32
CA ARG A 56 -19.82 -8.67 -21.09
C ARG A 56 -21.01 -7.79 -20.71
N ALA A 57 -22.18 -8.02 -21.34
CA ALA A 57 -23.35 -7.18 -21.09
C ALA A 57 -23.98 -7.46 -19.71
N PHE A 58 -23.95 -8.71 -19.27
CA PHE A 58 -24.71 -9.15 -18.09
C PHE A 58 -23.83 -9.53 -16.90
N GLU A 59 -22.66 -10.13 -17.06
CA GLU A 59 -21.93 -10.70 -15.92
C GLU A 59 -20.75 -9.87 -15.46
N ALA A 60 -19.93 -9.33 -16.37
CA ALA A 60 -18.71 -8.67 -15.97
C ALA A 60 -18.32 -7.51 -16.89
N GLU A 61 -17.84 -6.44 -16.29
CA GLU A 61 -17.32 -5.29 -17.03
C GLU A 61 -15.90 -4.95 -16.56
N ALA A 62 -15.00 -4.76 -17.54
CA ALA A 62 -13.62 -4.42 -17.27
C ALA A 62 -13.45 -2.90 -17.21
N PHE A 63 -12.81 -2.42 -16.15
CA PHE A 63 -12.47 -1.01 -15.97
C PHE A 63 -10.98 -0.83 -15.71
N VAL A 64 -10.49 0.36 -16.03
CA VAL A 64 -9.17 0.85 -15.62
C VAL A 64 -9.39 1.91 -14.54
N ILE A 65 -8.73 1.78 -13.41
CA ILE A 65 -8.87 2.73 -12.29
C ILE A 65 -8.13 4.03 -12.61
N PRO A 66 -8.83 5.19 -12.71
CA PRO A 66 -8.19 6.42 -13.12
C PRO A 66 -7.43 7.11 -11.98
N THR A 67 -7.95 7.05 -10.75
CA THR A 67 -7.47 7.82 -9.59
C THR A 67 -6.99 6.95 -8.44
N GLY A 68 -6.11 7.49 -7.59
CA GLY A 68 -5.54 6.78 -6.44
C GLY A 68 -6.44 6.71 -5.20
N SER A 69 -7.75 7.02 -5.30
CA SER A 69 -8.64 7.06 -4.12
C SER A 69 -8.84 5.72 -3.42
N MET A 70 -8.49 4.61 -4.07
CA MET A 70 -8.54 3.25 -3.54
C MET A 70 -7.15 2.65 -3.29
N ALA A 71 -6.09 3.45 -3.45
CA ALA A 71 -4.73 3.02 -3.15
C ALA A 71 -4.54 2.79 -1.62
N PRO A 72 -3.67 1.87 -1.22
CA PRO A 72 -2.80 1.03 -2.05
C PRO A 72 -3.49 -0.22 -2.61
N THR A 73 -4.71 -0.54 -2.20
CA THR A 73 -5.43 -1.77 -2.62
C THR A 73 -5.64 -1.80 -4.13
N LEU A 74 -6.06 -0.68 -4.71
CA LEU A 74 -6.24 -0.49 -6.15
C LEU A 74 -5.60 0.83 -6.55
N MET A 75 -4.59 0.74 -7.39
CA MET A 75 -3.84 1.92 -7.86
C MET A 75 -4.56 2.58 -9.04
N GLY A 76 -4.68 3.91 -8.96
CA GLY A 76 -4.97 4.74 -10.13
C GLY A 76 -3.74 4.92 -11.02
N ARG A 77 -3.78 5.89 -11.95
CA ARG A 77 -2.59 6.25 -12.73
C ARG A 77 -1.46 6.65 -11.81
N HIS A 78 -0.29 6.06 -12.02
CA HIS A 78 0.86 6.22 -11.13
C HIS A 78 2.19 6.16 -11.88
N LYS A 79 3.25 6.52 -11.19
CA LYS A 79 4.65 6.26 -11.61
C LYS A 79 5.24 5.25 -10.64
N ASP A 80 5.89 4.21 -11.17
CA ASP A 80 6.71 3.29 -10.39
C ASP A 80 8.10 3.89 -10.23
N LEU A 81 8.55 4.04 -9.00
CA LEU A 81 9.81 4.69 -8.67
C LEU A 81 10.64 3.78 -7.77
N THR A 82 11.95 3.76 -8.04
CA THR A 82 12.94 3.21 -7.12
C THR A 82 13.71 4.36 -6.49
N CYS A 83 13.69 4.46 -5.17
CA CYS A 83 14.37 5.54 -4.45
C CYS A 83 15.88 5.52 -4.72
N THR A 84 16.43 6.61 -5.20
CA THR A 84 17.87 6.74 -5.50
C THR A 84 18.75 6.70 -4.25
N ALA A 85 18.18 7.00 -3.06
CA ALA A 85 18.93 7.04 -1.81
C ALA A 85 18.92 5.72 -1.04
N CYS A 86 17.78 5.00 -0.98
CA CYS A 86 17.66 3.78 -0.20
C CYS A 86 17.25 2.54 -1.01
N SER A 87 17.04 2.70 -2.32
CA SER A 87 16.65 1.62 -3.26
C SER A 87 15.28 0.97 -2.98
N ARG A 88 14.41 1.63 -2.18
CA ARG A 88 13.04 1.17 -1.97
C ARG A 88 12.18 1.50 -3.19
N ASP A 89 11.43 0.51 -3.67
CA ASP A 89 10.39 0.72 -4.67
C ASP A 89 9.14 1.30 -4.01
N PHE A 90 8.53 2.30 -4.67
CA PHE A 90 7.30 2.91 -4.22
C PHE A 90 6.55 3.55 -5.40
N ARG A 91 5.27 3.87 -5.21
CA ARG A 91 4.39 4.42 -6.23
C ARG A 91 3.96 5.83 -5.90
N VAL A 92 3.87 6.67 -6.93
CA VAL A 92 3.37 8.05 -6.81
C VAL A 92 2.14 8.20 -7.70
N GLY A 93 1.05 8.70 -7.13
CA GLY A 93 -0.16 9.00 -7.90
C GLY A 93 0.06 10.16 -8.87
N CYS A 94 -0.34 9.99 -10.12
CA CYS A 94 -0.23 11.01 -11.18
C CYS A 94 -1.50 11.10 -12.05
N SER A 95 -2.66 10.86 -11.48
CA SER A 95 -3.95 10.87 -12.19
C SER A 95 -4.25 12.20 -12.87
N ALA A 96 -3.80 13.33 -12.31
CA ALA A 96 -3.98 14.65 -12.91
C ALA A 96 -3.17 14.85 -14.20
N GLU A 97 -2.13 14.04 -14.46
CA GLU A 97 -1.32 14.15 -15.67
C GLU A 97 -2.08 13.79 -16.95
N GLU A 98 -3.11 12.95 -16.85
CA GLU A 98 -3.87 12.39 -17.97
C GLU A 98 -5.40 12.50 -17.77
N ASP A 99 -5.86 13.39 -16.91
CA ASP A 99 -7.29 13.66 -16.76
C ASP A 99 -7.88 14.34 -18.03
N ASP A 100 -9.19 14.39 -18.15
CA ASP A 100 -9.88 14.98 -19.30
C ASP A 100 -9.47 16.44 -19.56
N GLN A 101 -9.19 17.17 -18.47
CA GLN A 101 -8.72 18.55 -18.57
C GLN A 101 -7.30 18.62 -19.16
N SER A 102 -6.42 17.74 -18.75
CA SER A 102 -5.06 17.65 -19.31
C SER A 102 -5.08 17.23 -20.76
N GLN A 103 -5.95 16.30 -21.14
CA GLN A 103 -6.13 15.89 -22.53
C GLN A 103 -6.65 17.04 -23.41
N SER A 104 -7.62 17.80 -22.89
CA SER A 104 -8.14 18.99 -23.57
C SER A 104 -7.05 20.06 -23.75
N LEU A 105 -6.26 20.33 -22.72
CA LEU A 105 -5.13 21.27 -22.78
C LEU A 105 -4.06 20.84 -23.79
N ARG A 106 -3.73 19.54 -23.86
CA ARG A 106 -2.77 19.00 -24.85
C ARG A 106 -3.29 19.10 -26.27
N THR A 107 -4.57 18.84 -26.46
CA THR A 107 -5.23 18.98 -27.78
C THR A 107 -5.13 20.43 -28.27
N GLU A 108 -5.46 21.37 -27.39
CA GLU A 108 -5.35 22.79 -27.70
C GLU A 108 -3.89 23.24 -27.95
N GLN A 109 -2.94 22.77 -27.12
CA GLN A 109 -1.52 23.03 -27.34
C GLN A 109 -1.06 22.51 -28.71
N SER A 110 -1.39 21.27 -29.06
CA SER A 110 -1.03 20.69 -30.35
C SER A 110 -1.65 21.43 -31.55
N ARG A 111 -2.85 22.00 -31.36
CA ARG A 111 -3.49 22.84 -32.35
C ARG A 111 -2.71 24.14 -32.58
N LEU A 112 -2.35 24.85 -31.50
CA LEU A 112 -1.61 26.11 -31.59
C LEU A 112 -0.17 25.90 -32.06
N GLU A 113 0.47 24.81 -31.71
CA GLU A 113 1.82 24.48 -32.20
C GLU A 113 1.81 24.20 -33.71
N ARG A 114 0.82 23.46 -34.23
CA ARG A 114 0.65 23.27 -35.68
C ARG A 114 0.33 24.59 -36.41
N GLU A 115 -0.46 25.47 -35.79
CA GLU A 115 -0.70 26.81 -36.33
C GLU A 115 0.61 27.61 -36.42
N LEU A 116 1.41 27.58 -35.35
CA LEU A 116 2.71 28.26 -35.29
C LEU A 116 3.67 27.75 -36.37
N ASP A 117 3.79 26.43 -36.50
CA ASP A 117 4.65 25.81 -37.52
C ASP A 117 4.21 26.19 -38.93
N GLY A 118 2.90 26.20 -39.20
CA GLY A 118 2.37 26.63 -40.49
C GLY A 118 2.62 28.11 -40.81
N LEU A 119 2.53 28.97 -39.80
CA LEU A 119 2.85 30.39 -39.94
C LEU A 119 4.34 30.62 -40.18
N LYS A 120 5.23 29.91 -39.47
CA LYS A 120 6.67 29.96 -39.70
C LYS A 120 7.06 29.49 -41.08
N ALA A 121 6.47 28.40 -41.57
CA ALA A 121 6.69 27.93 -42.94
C ALA A 121 6.29 28.98 -43.96
N ARG A 122 5.16 29.68 -43.79
CA ARG A 122 4.74 30.79 -44.69
C ARG A 122 5.69 31.98 -44.61
N LEU A 123 6.24 32.31 -43.45
CA LEU A 123 7.22 33.37 -43.32
C LEU A 123 8.59 33.04 -43.94
N ALA A 124 8.95 31.77 -43.97
CA ALA A 124 10.19 31.26 -44.62
C ALA A 124 10.09 31.23 -46.14
N ASP A 125 8.89 31.09 -46.68
CA ASP A 125 8.64 31.09 -48.12
C ASP A 125 8.78 32.52 -48.69
N THR A 126 9.80 32.73 -49.50
CA THR A 126 10.07 34.03 -50.15
C THR A 126 9.00 34.47 -51.14
N ALA A 127 8.19 33.54 -51.66
CA ALA A 127 7.09 33.81 -52.57
C ALA A 127 5.81 34.32 -51.84
N THR A 128 5.73 34.28 -50.51
CA THR A 128 4.57 34.72 -49.75
C THR A 128 4.38 36.25 -49.85
N PRO A 129 3.19 36.75 -50.29
CA PRO A 129 2.93 38.18 -50.41
C PRO A 129 3.05 38.94 -49.09
N PRO A 130 3.49 40.21 -49.13
CA PRO A 130 3.61 41.05 -47.90
C PRO A 130 2.32 41.16 -47.08
N GLU A 131 1.17 41.19 -47.73
CA GLU A 131 -0.17 41.27 -47.11
C GLU A 131 -0.50 40.04 -46.25
N VAL A 132 0.07 38.88 -46.55
CA VAL A 132 -0.07 37.64 -45.80
C VAL A 132 1.06 37.50 -44.80
N ARG A 133 2.25 38.01 -45.10
CA ARG A 133 3.44 37.88 -44.27
C ARG A 133 3.33 38.71 -42.99
N GLU A 134 2.83 39.92 -43.03
CA GLU A 134 2.73 40.82 -41.88
C GLU A 134 1.75 40.32 -40.79
N PRO A 135 0.49 39.91 -41.12
CA PRO A 135 -0.40 39.28 -40.17
C PRO A 135 0.19 37.97 -39.56
N ALA A 136 0.87 37.17 -40.38
CA ALA A 136 1.51 35.93 -39.92
C ALA A 136 2.62 36.21 -38.91
N ARG A 137 3.45 37.24 -39.14
CA ARG A 137 4.52 37.67 -38.21
C ARG A 137 3.94 38.08 -36.86
N ARG A 138 2.91 38.94 -36.84
CA ARG A 138 2.24 39.37 -35.60
C ARG A 138 1.65 38.18 -34.85
N ARG A 139 1.05 37.24 -35.56
CA ARG A 139 0.47 36.05 -34.92
C ARG A 139 1.53 35.13 -34.32
N VAL A 140 2.67 34.95 -34.98
CA VAL A 140 3.84 34.25 -34.46
C VAL A 140 4.34 34.90 -33.17
N GLU A 141 4.51 36.24 -33.18
CA GLU A 141 4.93 37.00 -31.99
C GLU A 141 3.99 36.81 -30.80
N VAL A 142 2.68 36.83 -31.01
CA VAL A 142 1.68 36.57 -29.97
C VAL A 142 1.77 35.13 -29.46
N LEU A 143 1.91 34.14 -30.34
CA LEU A 143 1.98 32.74 -29.95
C LEU A 143 3.29 32.40 -29.21
N GLU A 144 4.41 33.04 -29.57
CA GLU A 144 5.72 32.83 -28.94
C GLU A 144 5.98 33.70 -27.71
N SER A 145 5.11 34.68 -27.45
CA SER A 145 5.30 35.55 -26.29
C SER A 145 5.24 34.77 -24.97
N ASP A 146 6.01 35.23 -23.97
CA ASP A 146 6.05 34.63 -22.61
C ASP A 146 4.69 34.65 -21.89
N ARG A 147 3.76 35.47 -22.33
CA ARG A 147 2.40 35.58 -21.80
C ARG A 147 1.34 35.15 -22.85
N GLY A 148 1.79 34.60 -23.96
CA GLY A 148 0.94 34.14 -25.05
C GLY A 148 0.15 32.88 -24.72
N PRO A 149 -0.79 32.50 -25.61
CA PRO A 149 -1.65 31.33 -25.39
C PRO A 149 -0.87 30.04 -25.17
N LEU A 150 0.23 29.82 -25.91
CA LEU A 150 1.08 28.64 -25.75
C LEU A 150 1.79 28.62 -24.40
N ALA A 151 2.30 29.75 -23.93
CA ALA A 151 2.94 29.84 -22.63
C ALA A 151 1.96 29.58 -21.49
N GLN A 152 0.73 30.12 -21.59
CA GLN A 152 -0.34 29.87 -20.62
C GLN A 152 -0.75 28.38 -20.59
N LEU A 153 -0.93 27.73 -21.74
CA LEU A 153 -1.25 26.32 -21.80
C LEU A 153 -0.13 25.44 -21.22
N ARG A 154 1.12 25.74 -21.55
CA ARG A 154 2.27 25.05 -20.99
C ARG A 154 2.36 25.19 -19.46
N MET A 155 2.09 26.39 -18.93
CA MET A 155 2.03 26.61 -17.49
C MET A 155 0.90 25.80 -16.83
N ARG A 156 -0.27 25.76 -17.42
CA ARG A 156 -1.41 24.97 -16.91
C ARG A 156 -1.11 23.47 -16.94
N LEU A 157 -0.52 22.97 -18.01
CA LEU A 157 -0.08 21.57 -18.10
C LEU A 157 1.02 21.25 -17.10
N ALA A 158 2.00 22.13 -16.92
CA ALA A 158 3.03 21.97 -15.90
C ALA A 158 2.44 21.85 -14.49
N GLY A 159 1.36 22.61 -14.18
CA GLY A 159 0.65 22.52 -12.92
C GLY A 159 -0.10 21.18 -12.69
N LYS A 160 -0.27 20.37 -13.74
CA LYS A 160 -0.85 19.02 -13.67
C LYS A 160 0.21 17.93 -13.47
N MET A 161 1.47 18.23 -13.74
CA MET A 161 2.57 17.27 -13.60
C MET A 161 2.95 17.07 -12.14
N VAL A 162 3.36 15.86 -11.80
CA VAL A 162 3.98 15.56 -10.50
C VAL A 162 5.48 15.93 -10.58
N PRO A 163 5.91 17.06 -9.98
CA PRO A 163 7.27 17.56 -10.18
C PRO A 163 8.31 16.79 -9.39
N ALA A 164 7.92 16.21 -8.27
CA ALA A 164 8.79 15.49 -7.36
C ALA A 164 8.04 14.44 -6.56
N ALA A 165 8.76 13.47 -6.04
CA ALA A 165 8.24 12.41 -5.18
C ALA A 165 9.11 12.24 -3.93
N LYS A 166 8.48 12.17 -2.76
CA LYS A 166 9.14 11.89 -1.49
C LYS A 166 9.09 10.39 -1.20
N CYS A 167 10.24 9.77 -0.96
CA CYS A 167 10.32 8.39 -0.55
C CYS A 167 9.71 8.19 0.86
N PRO A 168 8.73 7.30 1.05
CA PRO A 168 8.09 7.10 2.35
C PRO A 168 9.01 6.46 3.40
N ASN A 169 10.13 5.85 2.99
CA ASN A 169 11.05 5.16 3.88
C ASN A 169 12.20 6.03 4.40
N CYS A 170 12.79 6.85 3.54
CA CYS A 170 13.98 7.65 3.91
C CYS A 170 13.78 9.16 3.73
N GLY A 171 12.61 9.61 3.29
CA GLY A 171 12.32 11.04 3.13
C GLY A 171 13.03 11.74 1.96
N SER A 172 13.88 11.04 1.20
CA SER A 172 14.56 11.61 0.03
C SER A 172 13.56 12.07 -1.02
N VAL A 173 13.81 13.24 -1.61
CA VAL A 173 12.94 13.83 -2.62
C VAL A 173 13.56 13.63 -4.00
N MET A 174 12.88 12.89 -4.86
CA MET A 174 13.28 12.65 -6.24
C MET A 174 12.59 13.65 -7.16
N ARG A 175 13.34 14.32 -8.04
CA ARG A 175 12.75 15.16 -9.09
C ARG A 175 12.31 14.30 -10.25
N LEU A 176 11.08 14.51 -10.73
CA LEU A 176 10.43 13.72 -11.80
C LEU A 176 10.26 14.52 -13.09
N VAL A 177 10.77 15.73 -13.11
CA VAL A 177 10.71 16.64 -14.27
C VAL A 177 12.13 17.16 -14.56
N GLU A 178 12.41 17.33 -15.84
CA GLU A 178 13.68 17.93 -16.28
C GLU A 178 13.67 19.42 -15.98
N SER A 179 14.75 19.89 -15.36
CA SER A 179 15.01 21.31 -15.10
C SER A 179 16.02 21.82 -16.13
N GLY A 180 15.58 22.58 -17.10
CA GLY A 180 16.50 23.13 -18.10
C GLY A 180 15.77 23.89 -19.21
N GLY A 181 15.29 25.11 -18.91
CA GLY A 181 14.61 25.96 -19.88
C GLY A 181 13.26 26.48 -19.39
N PRO A 182 12.57 27.30 -20.19
CA PRO A 182 11.28 27.89 -19.81
C PRO A 182 10.14 26.87 -19.78
N GLN A 183 10.39 25.58 -20.08
CA GLN A 183 9.37 24.53 -20.17
C GLN A 183 9.69 23.41 -19.21
N VAL A 184 8.72 23.06 -18.35
CA VAL A 184 8.75 21.83 -17.57
C VAL A 184 8.47 20.67 -18.52
N ARG A 185 9.36 19.69 -18.54
CA ARG A 185 9.22 18.47 -19.35
C ARG A 185 9.24 17.25 -18.46
N TYR A 186 8.51 16.21 -18.86
CA TYR A 186 8.64 14.91 -18.22
C TYR A 186 10.05 14.37 -18.41
N ASP A 187 10.60 13.86 -17.31
CA ASP A 187 11.78 13.05 -17.38
C ASP A 187 11.38 11.67 -17.94
N PRO A 188 11.89 11.25 -19.11
CA PRO A 188 11.52 9.98 -19.71
C PRO A 188 11.91 8.74 -18.87
N ARG A 189 12.77 8.92 -17.87
CA ARG A 189 13.12 7.88 -16.91
C ARG A 189 11.96 7.52 -15.97
N TYR A 190 10.97 8.42 -15.83
CA TYR A 190 9.83 8.27 -14.92
C TYR A 190 8.50 8.30 -15.69
N PRO A 191 8.21 7.28 -16.52
CA PRO A 191 6.95 7.20 -17.24
C PRO A 191 5.77 7.02 -16.29
N SER A 192 4.58 7.46 -16.71
CA SER A 192 3.36 7.14 -15.99
C SER A 192 2.72 5.87 -16.57
N PHE A 193 2.12 5.07 -15.68
CA PHE A 193 1.40 3.86 -16.00
C PHE A 193 -0.10 4.03 -15.76
N ASN A 194 -0.91 3.36 -16.55
CA ASN A 194 -2.34 3.29 -16.29
C ASN A 194 -2.60 2.61 -14.95
N GLY A 195 -3.71 2.96 -14.32
CA GLY A 195 -4.13 2.28 -13.11
C GLY A 195 -4.49 0.82 -13.31
N ASP A 196 -4.78 0.15 -12.21
CA ASP A 196 -5.13 -1.27 -12.18
C ASP A 196 -6.35 -1.56 -13.06
N ARG A 197 -6.33 -2.72 -13.70
CA ARG A 197 -7.48 -3.25 -14.44
C ARG A 197 -8.29 -4.15 -13.53
N ILE A 198 -9.56 -3.84 -13.40
CA ILE A 198 -10.48 -4.62 -12.58
C ILE A 198 -11.59 -5.23 -13.45
N LEU A 199 -12.09 -6.36 -12.99
CA LEU A 199 -13.31 -6.97 -13.52
C LEU A 199 -14.40 -6.85 -12.45
N VAL A 200 -15.47 -6.14 -12.77
CA VAL A 200 -16.58 -5.87 -11.85
C VAL A 200 -17.67 -6.88 -12.08
N ASN A 201 -18.06 -7.60 -11.01
CA ASN A 201 -19.24 -8.47 -11.01
C ASN A 201 -20.49 -7.58 -10.86
N LYS A 202 -21.35 -7.58 -11.87
CA LYS A 202 -22.57 -6.77 -11.89
C LYS A 202 -23.70 -7.34 -11.06
N PHE A 203 -23.69 -8.66 -10.81
CA PHE A 203 -24.74 -9.36 -10.09
C PHE A 203 -24.46 -9.56 -8.60
N ALA A 204 -23.34 -9.09 -8.09
CA ALA A 204 -22.96 -9.32 -6.69
C ALA A 204 -24.09 -8.94 -5.75
N TYR A 205 -24.73 -7.80 -6.02
CA TYR A 205 -25.77 -7.22 -5.16
C TYR A 205 -27.21 -7.52 -5.61
N ASP A 206 -27.39 -8.38 -6.61
CA ASP A 206 -28.70 -8.97 -6.94
C ASP A 206 -29.00 -10.17 -6.03
N PHE A 207 -27.96 -10.76 -5.44
CA PHE A 207 -28.07 -11.99 -4.62
C PHE A 207 -27.66 -11.78 -3.15
N SER A 208 -27.02 -10.65 -2.81
CA SER A 208 -26.61 -10.30 -1.45
C SER A 208 -26.58 -8.80 -1.25
N ASP A 209 -26.85 -8.35 -0.03
CA ASP A 209 -26.68 -6.94 0.32
C ASP A 209 -25.21 -6.57 0.38
N PRO A 210 -24.85 -5.32 0.05
CA PRO A 210 -23.50 -4.81 0.24
C PRO A 210 -23.08 -4.84 1.70
N ALA A 211 -21.90 -5.37 1.96
CA ALA A 211 -21.31 -5.38 3.29
C ALA A 211 -20.39 -4.17 3.53
N ARG A 212 -20.23 -3.76 4.79
CA ARG A 212 -19.24 -2.74 5.15
C ARG A 212 -17.85 -3.21 4.73
N TRP A 213 -17.05 -2.28 4.20
CA TRP A 213 -15.72 -2.49 3.63
C TRP A 213 -15.68 -3.08 2.22
N ASP A 214 -16.82 -3.45 1.63
CA ASP A 214 -16.87 -3.80 0.21
C ASP A 214 -16.36 -2.67 -0.67
N VAL A 215 -15.67 -3.04 -1.74
CA VAL A 215 -15.30 -2.12 -2.81
C VAL A 215 -16.40 -2.11 -3.84
N VAL A 216 -17.15 -1.02 -3.90
CA VAL A 216 -18.33 -0.88 -4.76
C VAL A 216 -18.06 0.03 -5.95
N VAL A 217 -18.58 -0.37 -7.12
CA VAL A 217 -18.62 0.47 -8.33
C VAL A 217 -20.06 0.93 -8.55
N PHE A 218 -20.25 2.22 -8.69
CA PHE A 218 -21.58 2.81 -8.86
C PHE A 218 -21.56 3.98 -9.84
N LYS A 219 -22.73 4.30 -10.39
CA LYS A 219 -22.93 5.48 -11.22
C LYS A 219 -22.95 6.73 -10.36
N TYR A 220 -22.20 7.76 -10.76
CA TYR A 220 -22.25 9.02 -10.06
C TYR A 220 -23.62 9.69 -10.25
N PRO A 221 -24.35 10.04 -9.19
CA PRO A 221 -25.74 10.50 -9.28
C PRO A 221 -25.94 11.75 -10.14
N GLU A 222 -24.99 12.69 -10.13
CA GLU A 222 -25.08 13.93 -10.90
C GLU A 222 -24.65 13.77 -12.36
N ASP A 223 -23.88 12.70 -12.68
CA ASP A 223 -23.51 12.34 -14.04
C ASP A 223 -23.45 10.80 -14.18
N ALA A 224 -24.58 10.21 -14.56
CA ALA A 224 -24.75 8.76 -14.68
C ALA A 224 -23.86 8.10 -15.76
N LYS A 225 -23.08 8.86 -16.52
CA LYS A 225 -22.07 8.33 -17.45
C LYS A 225 -20.75 8.00 -16.73
N THR A 226 -20.48 8.66 -15.61
CA THR A 226 -19.27 8.49 -14.82
C THR A 226 -19.44 7.39 -13.78
N ASN A 227 -18.53 6.41 -13.78
CA ASN A 227 -18.47 5.35 -12.77
C ASN A 227 -17.49 5.74 -11.67
N TYR A 228 -17.90 5.58 -10.43
CA TYR A 228 -17.05 5.74 -9.26
C TYR A 228 -16.77 4.38 -8.63
N ILE A 229 -15.57 4.25 -8.07
CA ILE A 229 -15.18 3.12 -7.24
C ILE A 229 -14.78 3.64 -5.87
N LYS A 230 -15.44 3.16 -4.82
CA LYS A 230 -15.22 3.57 -3.43
C LYS A 230 -15.40 2.38 -2.49
N ARG A 231 -14.84 2.51 -1.29
CA ARG A 231 -15.08 1.55 -0.21
C ARG A 231 -16.33 1.97 0.56
N LEU A 232 -17.20 1.00 0.81
CA LEU A 232 -18.44 1.22 1.56
C LEU A 232 -18.12 1.31 3.05
N VAL A 233 -18.42 2.44 3.68
CA VAL A 233 -18.13 2.67 5.10
C VAL A 233 -19.38 2.81 5.98
N GLY A 234 -20.53 3.15 5.41
CA GLY A 234 -21.81 3.27 6.11
C GLY A 234 -22.87 2.38 5.47
N LEU A 235 -23.73 1.77 6.28
CA LEU A 235 -24.86 0.95 5.84
C LEU A 235 -26.16 1.74 5.94
N PRO A 236 -27.25 1.31 5.29
CA PRO A 236 -28.55 1.98 5.36
C PRO A 236 -29.02 2.21 6.80
N GLY A 237 -29.50 3.41 7.10
CA GLY A 237 -30.03 3.78 8.43
C GLY A 237 -28.96 4.11 9.47
N GLU A 238 -27.67 4.09 9.13
CA GLU A 238 -26.60 4.47 10.01
C GLU A 238 -26.23 5.95 9.91
N THR A 239 -25.82 6.51 11.03
CA THR A 239 -25.07 7.76 11.10
C THR A 239 -23.59 7.42 11.12
N VAL A 240 -22.81 8.02 10.22
CA VAL A 240 -21.35 7.85 10.13
C VAL A 240 -20.67 9.11 10.64
N SER A 241 -19.69 8.96 11.53
CA SER A 241 -18.83 10.04 11.99
C SER A 241 -17.35 9.58 11.98
N ILE A 242 -16.44 10.55 11.96
CA ILE A 242 -15.00 10.30 12.03
C ILE A 242 -14.48 11.04 13.27
N SER A 243 -13.82 10.31 14.13
CA SER A 243 -13.21 10.85 15.34
C SER A 243 -11.95 10.11 15.69
N ALA A 244 -10.88 10.82 16.03
CA ALA A 244 -9.57 10.28 16.38
C ALA A 244 -8.94 9.33 15.32
N GLY A 245 -9.28 9.53 14.06
CA GLY A 245 -8.82 8.66 12.95
C GLY A 245 -9.74 7.48 12.65
N ASP A 246 -10.69 7.16 13.52
CA ASP A 246 -11.61 6.03 13.38
C ASP A 246 -12.93 6.41 12.73
N ILE A 247 -13.54 5.45 12.04
CA ILE A 247 -14.90 5.55 11.54
C ILE A 247 -15.85 5.00 12.60
N TRP A 248 -16.76 5.86 13.07
CA TRP A 248 -17.80 5.52 14.03
C TRP A 248 -19.15 5.42 13.34
N THR A 249 -19.93 4.43 13.72
CA THR A 249 -21.28 4.23 13.21
C THR A 249 -22.27 3.98 14.33
N ASN A 250 -23.50 4.49 14.16
CA ASN A 250 -24.61 4.17 15.04
C ASN A 250 -25.93 4.18 14.28
N THR A 251 -26.89 3.40 14.74
CA THR A 251 -28.30 3.50 14.34
C THR A 251 -29.07 4.35 15.33
N THR A 252 -30.25 4.82 14.94
CA THR A 252 -31.10 5.63 15.82
C THR A 252 -31.33 4.93 17.16
N GLY A 253 -30.97 5.61 18.26
CA GLY A 253 -31.13 5.09 19.63
C GLY A 253 -30.00 4.19 20.14
N SER A 254 -28.96 3.92 19.33
CA SER A 254 -27.76 3.22 19.77
C SER A 254 -26.59 4.16 20.05
N LEU A 255 -25.64 3.72 20.88
CA LEU A 255 -24.38 4.43 21.06
C LEU A 255 -23.48 4.22 19.84
N PRO A 256 -22.65 5.22 19.46
CA PRO A 256 -21.65 5.06 18.42
C PRO A 256 -20.66 3.93 18.75
N VAL A 257 -20.30 3.14 17.75
CA VAL A 257 -19.28 2.09 17.83
C VAL A 257 -18.29 2.24 16.69
N ILE A 258 -17.04 1.87 16.90
CA ILE A 258 -16.02 1.87 15.85
C ILE A 258 -16.37 0.80 14.81
N ALA A 259 -16.40 1.20 13.54
CA ALA A 259 -16.57 0.30 12.41
C ALA A 259 -15.26 -0.41 12.11
N ARG A 260 -15.00 -1.52 12.81
CA ARG A 260 -13.74 -2.26 12.71
C ARG A 260 -13.55 -2.95 11.38
N LYS A 261 -12.29 -3.00 10.93
CA LYS A 261 -11.91 -3.68 9.70
C LYS A 261 -11.73 -5.17 9.95
N PRO A 262 -12.37 -6.07 9.17
CA PRO A 262 -12.05 -7.50 9.23
C PRO A 262 -10.57 -7.76 8.96
N PRO A 263 -10.00 -8.89 9.42
CA PRO A 263 -8.56 -9.17 9.33
C PRO A 263 -7.97 -9.13 7.92
N ALA A 264 -8.75 -9.47 6.89
CA ALA A 264 -8.30 -9.43 5.50
C ALA A 264 -8.19 -7.99 5.00
N GLU A 265 -9.20 -7.15 5.28
CA GLU A 265 -9.28 -5.75 4.93
C GLU A 265 -8.23 -4.93 5.70
N LEU A 266 -8.06 -5.22 7.00
CA LEU A 266 -7.00 -4.61 7.81
C LEU A 266 -5.65 -4.79 7.11
N ARG A 267 -5.27 -6.03 6.78
CA ARG A 267 -3.98 -6.31 6.13
C ARG A 267 -3.84 -5.68 4.75
N ALA A 268 -4.92 -5.63 3.97
CA ALA A 268 -4.93 -5.01 2.64
C ALA A 268 -4.79 -3.48 2.69
N MET A 269 -5.15 -2.86 3.82
CA MET A 269 -5.12 -1.41 4.01
C MET A 269 -3.88 -0.91 4.76
N LEU A 270 -3.07 -1.80 5.35
CA LEU A 270 -1.82 -1.40 6.01
C LEU A 270 -0.88 -0.70 5.03
N GLN A 271 -0.28 0.38 5.50
CA GLN A 271 0.64 1.21 4.73
C GLN A 271 2.03 1.18 5.36
N CYS A 272 3.02 0.74 4.60
CA CYS A 272 4.37 0.59 5.11
C CYS A 272 5.12 1.93 5.14
N VAL A 273 5.31 2.49 6.32
CA VAL A 273 6.04 3.75 6.56
C VAL A 273 7.54 3.55 6.79
N HIS A 274 7.94 2.34 7.19
CA HIS A 274 9.34 1.96 7.38
C HIS A 274 9.59 0.52 6.97
N ASP A 275 10.75 0.25 6.37
CA ASP A 275 11.19 -1.11 6.03
C ASP A 275 12.71 -1.19 6.23
N SER A 276 13.14 -1.97 7.21
CA SER A 276 14.55 -2.09 7.60
C SER A 276 15.46 -2.66 6.48
N ARG A 277 14.90 -3.27 5.45
CA ARG A 277 15.68 -3.77 4.30
C ARG A 277 16.31 -2.63 3.48
N PHE A 278 15.72 -1.44 3.55
CA PHE A 278 16.10 -0.29 2.74
C PHE A 278 16.76 0.80 3.59
N VAL A 279 18.07 0.78 3.64
CA VAL A 279 18.88 1.74 4.38
C VAL A 279 19.52 2.71 3.38
N ALA A 280 19.53 4.02 3.69
CA ALA A 280 20.19 5.02 2.88
C ALA A 280 21.67 5.16 3.30
N PRO A 281 22.64 4.66 2.50
CA PRO A 281 24.05 4.61 2.92
C PRO A 281 24.65 5.97 3.21
N GLU A 282 24.31 6.99 2.42
CA GLU A 282 24.87 8.35 2.59
C GLU A 282 24.38 9.00 3.90
N LEU A 283 23.14 8.78 4.30
CA LEU A 283 22.66 9.20 5.61
C LEU A 283 23.45 8.51 6.75
N ARG A 284 23.73 7.23 6.61
CA ARG A 284 24.51 6.47 7.60
C ARG A 284 25.94 6.99 7.71
N LYS A 285 26.59 7.29 6.59
CA LYS A 285 27.93 7.91 6.56
C LYS A 285 27.95 9.28 7.23
N ALA A 286 26.86 10.04 7.10
CA ALA A 286 26.68 11.34 7.76
C ALA A 286 26.32 11.24 9.25
N GLY A 287 26.25 10.02 9.82
CA GLY A 287 25.95 9.82 11.24
C GLY A 287 24.45 9.78 11.57
N TRP A 288 23.56 9.69 10.56
CA TRP A 288 22.12 9.53 10.83
C TRP A 288 21.86 8.21 11.56
N PRO A 289 21.12 8.21 12.68
CA PRO A 289 20.88 7.01 13.47
C PRO A 289 19.99 6.00 12.72
N LEU A 290 20.09 4.72 13.10
CA LEU A 290 19.12 3.73 12.70
C LEU A 290 17.77 4.01 13.37
N ALA A 291 16.66 3.65 12.69
CA ALA A 291 15.34 3.76 13.25
C ALA A 291 15.11 2.78 14.41
N TRP A 292 15.73 1.62 14.36
CA TRP A 292 15.73 0.62 15.41
C TRP A 292 17.04 0.64 16.19
N SER A 293 16.97 0.64 17.50
CA SER A 293 18.13 0.64 18.40
C SER A 293 17.84 -0.15 19.68
N ASP A 294 18.90 -0.63 20.32
CA ASP A 294 18.81 -1.26 21.65
C ASP A 294 18.39 -0.22 22.70
N TRP A 295 17.37 -0.58 23.47
CA TRP A 295 16.81 0.22 24.58
C TRP A 295 16.83 -0.54 25.89
N SER A 296 17.64 -1.58 26.00
CA SER A 296 17.83 -2.28 27.26
C SER A 296 18.34 -1.33 28.34
N ALA A 297 17.96 -1.59 29.60
CA ALA A 297 18.31 -0.69 30.68
C ALA A 297 19.82 -0.49 30.80
N ALA A 298 20.27 0.74 30.97
CA ALA A 298 21.68 1.06 31.15
C ALA A 298 22.21 0.34 32.41
N GLY A 299 23.33 -0.39 32.25
CA GLY A 299 23.91 -1.18 33.32
C GLY A 299 23.29 -2.59 33.50
N SER A 300 22.38 -3.00 32.62
CA SER A 300 21.94 -4.39 32.53
C SER A 300 23.14 -5.32 32.35
N GLN A 301 23.18 -6.43 33.10
CA GLN A 301 24.18 -7.48 32.87
C GLN A 301 23.83 -8.37 31.67
N GLU A 302 22.63 -8.25 31.14
CA GLU A 302 22.19 -8.97 29.94
C GLU A 302 22.73 -8.30 28.68
N PRO A 303 23.10 -9.09 27.66
CA PRO A 303 23.48 -8.56 26.37
C PRO A 303 22.31 -7.83 25.72
N GLY A 304 22.51 -6.59 25.26
CA GLY A 304 21.55 -5.86 24.45
C GLY A 304 21.46 -6.40 23.00
N TRP A 305 20.51 -5.84 22.26
CA TRP A 305 20.33 -6.15 20.85
C TRP A 305 21.52 -5.68 20.02
N GLN A 306 22.07 -6.59 19.24
CA GLN A 306 23.15 -6.33 18.31
C GLN A 306 22.59 -6.10 16.91
N THR A 307 23.06 -5.02 16.27
CA THR A 307 22.71 -4.70 14.90
C THR A 307 23.54 -5.53 13.93
N GLY A 308 22.88 -6.26 13.04
CA GLY A 308 23.47 -6.98 11.92
C GLY A 308 23.10 -6.37 10.57
N ASP A 309 23.85 -6.74 9.53
CA ASP A 309 23.54 -6.40 8.14
C ASP A 309 23.27 -4.89 7.93
N GLU A 310 24.05 -4.02 8.57
CA GLU A 310 23.93 -2.56 8.49
C GLU A 310 22.53 -2.01 8.92
N GLY A 311 21.85 -2.69 9.83
CA GLY A 311 20.53 -2.30 10.33
C GLY A 311 19.35 -3.01 9.64
N ARG A 312 19.62 -4.06 8.85
CA ARG A 312 18.57 -4.89 8.23
C ARG A 312 18.14 -6.06 9.11
N SER A 313 18.96 -6.42 10.10
CA SER A 313 18.63 -7.45 11.09
C SER A 313 19.16 -7.09 12.46
N TYR A 314 18.56 -7.69 13.48
CA TYR A 314 18.91 -7.47 14.89
C TYR A 314 18.89 -8.82 15.61
N ALA A 315 19.84 -9.05 16.51
CA ALA A 315 19.95 -10.30 17.23
C ALA A 315 20.24 -10.05 18.70
N VAL A 316 19.72 -10.92 19.57
CA VAL A 316 19.96 -10.90 21.00
C VAL A 316 19.97 -12.32 21.56
N THR A 317 20.86 -12.57 22.54
CA THR A 317 20.88 -13.79 23.33
C THR A 317 20.69 -13.38 24.78
N ALA A 318 19.42 -13.21 25.20
CA ALA A 318 19.04 -12.91 26.57
C ALA A 318 18.99 -14.22 27.38
N THR A 319 19.85 -14.37 28.39
CA THR A 319 19.97 -15.60 29.19
C THR A 319 19.23 -15.51 30.52
N GLY A 320 19.03 -14.30 31.03
CA GLY A 320 18.34 -14.04 32.30
C GLY A 320 16.91 -13.54 32.13
N THR A 321 16.34 -13.09 33.23
CA THR A 321 14.96 -12.59 33.30
C THR A 321 14.84 -11.09 32.98
N ALA A 322 15.96 -10.37 32.88
CA ALA A 322 15.94 -8.95 32.50
C ALA A 322 15.53 -8.79 31.03
N PRO A 323 14.62 -7.87 30.72
CA PRO A 323 14.15 -7.67 29.35
C PRO A 323 15.22 -6.97 28.50
N ALA A 324 15.50 -7.51 27.32
CA ALA A 324 16.29 -6.84 26.30
C ALA A 324 15.33 -6.27 25.24
N THR A 325 15.29 -4.94 25.07
CA THR A 325 14.31 -4.26 24.25
C THR A 325 14.95 -3.61 23.04
N LEU A 326 14.48 -3.97 21.85
CA LEU A 326 14.73 -3.27 20.60
C LEU A 326 13.59 -2.30 20.36
N ARG A 327 13.89 -1.00 20.16
CA ARG A 327 12.88 0.07 20.02
C ARG A 327 13.00 0.80 18.71
N TYR A 328 11.86 1.05 18.06
CA TYR A 328 11.73 1.87 16.88
C TYR A 328 11.49 3.33 17.24
N ARG A 329 12.17 4.22 16.54
CA ARG A 329 11.89 5.65 16.48
C ARG A 329 11.74 6.06 15.02
N HIS A 330 10.70 6.83 14.72
CA HIS A 330 10.48 7.29 13.35
C HIS A 330 11.50 8.38 12.98
N MET A 331 12.70 7.95 12.56
CA MET A 331 13.85 8.81 12.24
C MET A 331 13.82 9.20 10.76
N LEU A 332 12.78 9.95 10.34
CA LEU A 332 12.62 10.36 8.93
C LEU A 332 13.29 11.73 8.72
N PRO A 333 14.34 11.82 7.85
CA PRO A 333 14.97 13.10 7.49
C PRO A 333 13.99 14.08 6.82
N SER A 334 14.15 15.36 7.07
CA SER A 334 13.45 16.42 6.36
C SER A 334 14.07 16.69 4.99
N ALA A 335 13.39 17.50 4.17
CA ALA A 335 13.96 17.98 2.91
C ALA A 335 15.22 18.84 3.14
N GLU A 336 15.26 19.59 4.24
CA GLU A 336 16.40 20.41 4.65
C GLU A 336 17.59 19.54 5.05
N ASP A 337 17.36 18.43 5.77
CA ASP A 337 18.42 17.49 6.14
C ASP A 337 19.05 16.86 4.87
N TRP A 338 18.23 16.46 3.90
CA TRP A 338 18.71 15.95 2.62
C TRP A 338 19.47 17.03 1.83
N ALA A 339 18.95 18.25 1.77
CA ALA A 339 19.63 19.36 1.09
C ALA A 339 20.98 19.71 1.75
N ALA A 340 21.08 19.66 3.09
CA ALA A 340 22.33 19.84 3.80
C ALA A 340 23.35 18.73 3.47
N LEU A 341 22.89 17.49 3.39
CA LEU A 341 23.72 16.36 2.99
C LEU A 341 24.28 16.53 1.56
N GLU A 342 23.44 16.94 0.61
CA GLU A 342 23.83 17.21 -0.78
C GLU A 342 24.86 18.33 -0.91
N ARG A 343 24.83 19.34 -0.01
CA ARG A 343 25.85 20.41 0.05
C ARG A 343 27.13 20.03 0.79
N GLY A 344 27.22 18.80 1.31
CA GLY A 344 28.34 18.33 2.10
C GLY A 344 28.35 18.87 3.55
N GLU A 345 27.23 19.41 4.02
CA GLU A 345 27.04 19.99 5.36
C GLU A 345 26.51 18.95 6.37
N GLY A 346 26.85 17.68 6.20
CA GLY A 346 26.32 16.57 7.02
C GLY A 346 26.51 16.77 8.54
N ALA A 347 27.56 17.47 8.96
CA ALA A 347 27.79 17.82 10.36
C ALA A 347 26.74 18.78 10.96
N ALA A 348 25.97 19.48 10.13
CA ALA A 348 24.90 20.39 10.57
C ALA A 348 23.57 19.67 10.81
N ILE A 349 23.41 18.44 10.33
CA ILE A 349 22.19 17.65 10.47
C ILE A 349 21.95 17.31 11.94
N ARG A 350 20.71 17.47 12.38
CA ARG A 350 20.27 17.17 13.77
C ARG A 350 19.13 16.14 13.73
N PRO A 351 19.45 14.85 13.78
CA PRO A 351 18.44 13.80 13.78
C PRO A 351 17.44 13.97 14.95
N ARG A 352 16.17 13.93 14.64
CA ARG A 352 15.08 13.98 15.62
C ARG A 352 14.03 12.92 15.27
N PRO A 353 13.51 12.20 16.27
CA PRO A 353 12.35 11.35 16.05
C PRO A 353 11.13 12.22 15.72
N ARG A 354 10.22 11.69 14.93
CA ARG A 354 8.97 12.33 14.54
C ARG A 354 7.82 11.39 14.86
N LEU A 355 6.64 11.93 15.03
CA LEU A 355 5.42 11.14 15.03
C LEU A 355 5.21 10.52 13.63
N ILE A 356 4.65 9.32 13.60
CA ILE A 356 4.22 8.70 12.33
C ILE A 356 2.99 9.45 11.86
N ASP A 357 2.97 9.81 10.57
CA ASP A 357 1.89 10.54 9.95
C ASP A 357 1.27 9.76 8.76
N ASP A 358 0.12 10.23 8.28
CA ASP A 358 -0.66 9.63 7.20
C ASP A 358 -0.15 9.96 5.80
N PHE A 359 1.06 10.49 5.66
CA PHE A 359 1.66 10.81 4.36
C PHE A 359 1.84 9.56 3.52
N GLN A 360 1.28 9.61 2.30
CA GLN A 360 1.50 8.58 1.28
C GLN A 360 1.78 9.22 -0.09
N PRO A 361 2.80 8.76 -0.82
CA PRO A 361 3.20 9.39 -2.07
C PRO A 361 2.18 9.23 -3.20
N TYR A 362 1.30 8.23 -3.15
CA TYR A 362 0.25 8.03 -4.14
C TYR A 362 -1.01 8.86 -3.88
N ASN A 363 -1.10 9.53 -2.73
CA ASN A 363 -2.23 10.39 -2.35
C ASN A 363 -1.77 11.78 -1.89
N ALA A 364 -0.62 12.23 -2.36
CA ALA A 364 0.03 13.48 -1.97
C ALA A 364 -0.68 14.73 -2.52
N ILE A 365 -1.98 14.84 -2.33
CA ILE A 365 -2.68 16.11 -2.46
C ILE A 365 -2.37 16.87 -1.18
N ALA A 366 -1.50 17.84 -1.29
CA ALA A 366 -1.05 18.93 -0.42
C ALA A 366 -1.84 19.23 0.88
N THR A 367 -2.23 18.24 1.64
CA THR A 367 -2.80 18.38 2.97
C THR A 367 -1.70 18.26 4.01
N ARG A 368 -1.88 18.90 5.14
CA ARG A 368 -0.98 18.71 6.27
C ARG A 368 -1.16 17.27 6.75
N PRO A 369 -0.08 16.48 6.85
CA PRO A 369 -0.18 15.14 7.41
C PRO A 369 -0.68 15.20 8.85
N HIS A 370 -1.48 14.19 9.24
CA HIS A 370 -1.97 14.03 10.60
C HIS A 370 -1.25 12.85 11.26
N TRP A 371 -1.08 12.92 12.56
CA TRP A 371 -0.58 11.81 13.34
C TRP A 371 -1.51 10.59 13.23
N VAL A 372 -0.91 9.40 13.23
CA VAL A 372 -1.61 8.11 13.14
C VAL A 372 -1.30 7.30 14.40
N GLY A 373 -2.35 6.95 15.18
CA GLY A 373 -2.28 6.07 16.34
C GLY A 373 -2.38 4.60 15.98
N ASP A 374 -3.12 4.29 14.91
CA ASP A 374 -3.28 2.93 14.37
C ASP A 374 -1.97 2.43 13.78
N LEU A 375 -1.30 1.50 14.46
CA LEU A 375 0.00 1.00 14.08
C LEU A 375 0.05 -0.53 13.97
N ALA A 376 0.96 -1.02 13.15
CA ALA A 376 1.32 -2.43 13.10
C ALA A 376 2.84 -2.60 12.97
N VAL A 377 3.36 -3.67 13.55
CA VAL A 377 4.73 -4.13 13.33
C VAL A 377 4.72 -5.52 12.71
N GLU A 378 5.41 -5.66 11.58
CA GLU A 378 5.66 -6.96 10.96
C GLU A 378 7.16 -7.24 10.97
N CYS A 379 7.55 -8.45 11.36
CA CYS A 379 8.94 -8.88 11.28
C CYS A 379 9.06 -10.36 10.94
N LEU A 380 10.22 -10.73 10.46
CA LEU A 380 10.65 -12.11 10.38
C LEU A 380 11.36 -12.45 11.67
N LEU A 381 10.66 -13.15 12.56
CA LEU A 381 11.14 -13.60 13.86
C LEU A 381 11.78 -14.98 13.74
N GLU A 382 13.00 -15.12 14.18
CA GLU A 382 13.72 -16.39 14.30
C GLU A 382 14.05 -16.63 15.76
N ASN A 383 13.57 -17.74 16.33
CA ASN A 383 14.00 -18.24 17.62
C ASN A 383 15.08 -19.32 17.43
N ARG A 384 16.28 -19.06 17.92
CA ARG A 384 17.44 -19.96 17.86
C ARG A 384 17.58 -20.80 19.12
N GLY A 385 16.83 -20.42 20.19
CA GLY A 385 16.70 -21.15 21.44
C GLY A 385 15.57 -22.17 21.43
N SER A 386 15.27 -22.74 22.60
CA SER A 386 14.19 -23.71 22.81
C SER A 386 12.98 -23.13 23.55
N GLY A 387 13.10 -21.93 24.13
CA GLY A 387 12.07 -21.29 24.93
C GLY A 387 12.36 -19.82 25.14
N GLY A 388 11.79 -19.25 26.19
CA GLY A 388 11.82 -17.83 26.51
C GLY A 388 10.56 -17.12 26.04
N THR A 389 10.59 -15.79 26.03
CA THR A 389 9.43 -14.96 25.71
C THR A 389 9.83 -13.86 24.73
N VAL A 390 8.98 -13.58 23.76
CA VAL A 390 9.03 -12.37 22.95
C VAL A 390 7.81 -11.50 23.24
N VAL A 391 8.03 -10.20 23.43
CA VAL A 391 6.96 -9.22 23.60
C VAL A 391 7.02 -8.23 22.44
N LEU A 392 5.91 -8.06 21.75
CA LEU A 392 5.71 -6.99 20.77
C LEU A 392 4.86 -5.92 21.43
N ASP A 393 5.25 -4.65 21.35
CA ASP A 393 4.47 -3.55 21.84
C ASP A 393 4.29 -2.43 20.84
N LEU A 394 3.10 -1.83 20.87
CA LEU A 394 2.70 -0.67 20.08
C LEU A 394 2.19 0.41 21.03
N VAL A 395 2.49 1.67 20.75
CA VAL A 395 2.06 2.80 21.58
C VAL A 395 1.09 3.66 20.81
N GLU A 396 0.00 4.01 21.46
CA GLU A 396 -0.99 4.97 20.99
C GLU A 396 -1.39 5.92 22.10
N ALA A 397 -1.25 7.24 21.87
CA ALA A 397 -1.54 8.28 22.85
C ALA A 397 -0.85 8.04 24.21
N GLY A 398 0.43 7.63 24.18
CA GLY A 398 1.21 7.29 25.36
C GLY A 398 0.85 5.97 26.04
N ARG A 399 -0.11 5.21 25.51
CA ARG A 399 -0.55 3.93 26.07
C ARG A 399 0.08 2.77 25.30
N ALA A 400 0.76 1.86 26.00
CA ALA A 400 1.41 0.69 25.40
C ALA A 400 0.46 -0.52 25.34
N HIS A 401 0.28 -1.06 24.16
CA HIS A 401 -0.46 -2.30 23.87
C HIS A 401 0.55 -3.41 23.61
N ARG A 402 0.43 -4.55 24.31
CA ARG A 402 1.45 -5.59 24.30
C ARG A 402 0.89 -6.93 23.87
N CYS A 403 1.66 -7.64 23.02
CA CYS A 403 1.45 -9.04 22.72
C CYS A 403 2.66 -9.84 23.22
N THR A 404 2.44 -10.74 24.17
CA THR A 404 3.49 -11.61 24.75
C THR A 404 3.32 -13.02 24.20
N ILE A 405 4.37 -13.59 23.57
CA ILE A 405 4.38 -14.95 23.05
C ILE A 405 5.39 -15.77 23.83
N ASP A 406 4.92 -16.85 24.47
CA ASP A 406 5.76 -17.86 25.10
C ASP A 406 6.33 -18.78 24.01
N LEU A 407 7.64 -18.77 23.86
CA LEU A 407 8.34 -19.51 22.83
C LEU A 407 8.51 -21.00 23.15
N ALA A 408 8.19 -21.44 24.36
CA ALA A 408 8.21 -22.85 24.70
C ALA A 408 6.98 -23.58 24.16
N ASP A 409 5.80 -22.96 24.24
CA ASP A 409 4.52 -23.61 23.90
C ASP A 409 3.67 -22.88 22.86
N GLY A 410 4.09 -21.67 22.43
CA GLY A 410 3.42 -20.83 21.44
C GLY A 410 2.18 -20.12 21.97
N THR A 411 1.99 -20.00 23.27
CA THR A 411 0.87 -19.25 23.85
C THR A 411 1.09 -17.76 23.67
N ALA A 412 0.20 -17.08 22.96
CA ALA A 412 0.13 -15.63 22.88
C ALA A 412 -0.85 -15.08 23.91
N ARG A 413 -0.50 -13.93 24.55
CA ARG A 413 -1.36 -13.17 25.46
C ARG A 413 -1.35 -11.71 25.06
N LEU A 414 -2.53 -11.09 25.06
CA LEU A 414 -2.67 -9.66 24.76
C LEU A 414 -2.87 -8.88 26.06
N GLY A 415 -2.01 -7.90 26.29
CA GLY A 415 -2.15 -6.98 27.43
C GLY A 415 -3.18 -5.91 27.09
N LEU A 416 -4.40 -6.08 27.56
CA LEU A 416 -5.46 -5.09 27.48
C LEU A 416 -5.53 -4.35 28.83
N PRO A 417 -5.33 -3.02 28.87
CA PRO A 417 -5.33 -2.27 30.13
C PRO A 417 -6.64 -2.39 30.92
N ASP A 418 -7.76 -2.51 30.19
CA ASP A 418 -9.11 -2.48 30.78
C ASP A 418 -9.89 -3.78 30.48
N ALA A 419 -9.20 -4.93 30.43
CA ALA A 419 -9.85 -6.21 30.16
C ALA A 419 -10.94 -6.52 31.21
N PRO A 420 -12.20 -6.78 30.82
CA PRO A 420 -13.25 -7.21 31.72
C PRO A 420 -12.81 -8.46 32.51
N GLY A 421 -12.83 -8.38 33.86
CA GLY A 421 -12.41 -9.48 34.69
C GLY A 421 -10.90 -9.63 34.90
N GLY A 422 -10.07 -8.71 34.39
CA GLY A 422 -8.61 -8.69 34.59
C GLY A 422 -7.81 -9.77 33.89
N GLU A 423 -8.46 -10.62 33.08
CA GLU A 423 -7.78 -11.70 32.37
C GLU A 423 -7.47 -11.33 30.91
N SER A 424 -6.20 -11.41 30.54
CA SER A 424 -5.71 -11.16 29.18
C SER A 424 -6.21 -12.22 28.17
N PRO A 425 -6.65 -11.82 26.95
CA PRO A 425 -6.95 -12.75 25.88
C PRO A 425 -5.78 -13.68 25.59
N ARG A 426 -6.06 -14.97 25.38
CA ARG A 426 -5.06 -16.00 25.08
C ARG A 426 -5.36 -16.68 23.78
N GLY A 427 -4.30 -16.94 22.99
CA GLY A 427 -4.37 -17.67 21.72
C GLY A 427 -3.19 -18.62 21.57
N LYS A 428 -3.34 -19.63 20.73
CA LYS A 428 -2.24 -20.53 20.39
C LYS A 428 -1.68 -20.17 19.01
N THR A 429 -0.36 -20.12 18.94
CA THR A 429 0.38 -19.81 17.72
C THR A 429 1.32 -20.95 17.30
N ALA A 430 1.80 -20.87 16.08
CA ALA A 430 2.87 -21.74 15.60
C ALA A 430 4.27 -21.30 16.10
N VAL A 431 4.39 -20.14 16.73
CA VAL A 431 5.67 -19.54 17.19
C VAL A 431 6.14 -20.25 18.46
N ARG A 432 6.77 -21.42 18.30
CA ARG A 432 7.26 -22.24 19.41
C ARG A 432 8.51 -23.03 19.07
N GLY A 433 9.39 -23.20 20.06
CA GLY A 433 10.65 -23.91 19.88
C GLY A 433 11.57 -23.17 18.90
N ARG A 434 12.53 -23.90 18.33
CA ARG A 434 13.39 -23.37 17.27
C ARG A 434 12.61 -23.25 15.96
N GLY A 435 12.71 -22.08 15.31
CA GLY A 435 12.01 -21.88 14.05
C GLY A 435 12.06 -20.43 13.58
N ARG A 436 11.36 -20.18 12.49
CA ARG A 436 11.31 -18.87 11.84
C ARG A 436 9.87 -18.61 11.34
N TRP A 437 9.31 -17.46 11.68
CA TRP A 437 7.93 -17.10 11.37
C TRP A 437 7.84 -15.63 10.98
N ARG A 438 6.93 -15.31 10.09
CA ARG A 438 6.51 -13.92 9.86
C ARG A 438 5.42 -13.57 10.85
N VAL A 439 5.72 -12.67 11.75
CA VAL A 439 4.80 -12.23 12.80
C VAL A 439 4.38 -10.79 12.52
N LEU A 440 3.08 -10.53 12.56
CA LEU A 440 2.51 -9.18 12.49
C LEU A 440 1.62 -8.98 13.71
N PHE A 441 1.90 -7.92 14.48
CA PHE A 441 1.06 -7.45 15.58
C PHE A 441 0.52 -6.07 15.22
N ALA A 442 -0.78 -5.86 15.39
CA ALA A 442 -1.47 -4.62 15.04
C ALA A 442 -2.36 -4.14 16.18
N ASN A 443 -2.39 -2.83 16.37
CA ASN A 443 -3.39 -2.08 17.11
C ASN A 443 -4.08 -1.16 16.09
N VAL A 444 -5.32 -1.47 15.72
CA VAL A 444 -6.10 -0.76 14.69
C VAL A 444 -7.57 -0.77 15.08
N ASP A 445 -8.24 0.37 14.98
CA ASP A 445 -9.67 0.52 15.31
C ASP A 445 -9.98 0.09 16.78
N ASP A 446 -9.09 0.39 17.75
CA ASP A 446 -9.18 -0.05 19.16
C ASP A 446 -9.26 -1.59 19.30
N GLU A 447 -8.62 -2.33 18.40
CA GLU A 447 -8.55 -3.79 18.43
C GLU A 447 -7.12 -4.29 18.25
N LEU A 448 -6.71 -5.23 19.12
CA LEU A 448 -5.41 -5.89 18.98
C LEU A 448 -5.53 -7.15 18.13
N SER A 449 -4.69 -7.26 17.11
CA SER A 449 -4.65 -8.40 16.19
C SER A 449 -3.25 -8.98 16.09
N LEU A 450 -3.14 -10.31 16.09
CA LEU A 450 -1.90 -11.03 15.83
C LEU A 450 -2.05 -11.92 14.62
N PHE A 451 -1.05 -11.88 13.73
CA PHE A 451 -0.98 -12.78 12.56
C PHE A 451 0.36 -13.51 12.57
N VAL A 452 0.33 -14.80 12.24
CA VAL A 452 1.52 -15.63 12.05
C VAL A 452 1.45 -16.24 10.67
N ASP A 453 2.51 -16.05 9.87
CA ASP A 453 2.61 -16.49 8.48
C ASP A 453 1.37 -16.10 7.65
N GLY A 454 0.89 -14.89 7.91
CA GLY A 454 -0.25 -14.29 7.20
C GLY A 454 -1.63 -14.76 7.65
N ARG A 455 -1.73 -15.62 8.67
CA ARG A 455 -3.01 -16.12 9.21
C ARG A 455 -3.32 -15.45 10.55
N PRO A 456 -4.54 -14.98 10.78
CA PRO A 456 -4.93 -14.41 12.06
C PRO A 456 -4.92 -15.49 13.15
N VAL A 457 -4.46 -15.10 14.33
CA VAL A 457 -4.51 -15.94 15.54
C VAL A 457 -5.85 -15.73 16.22
N ALA A 458 -6.55 -16.82 16.50
CA ALA A 458 -7.80 -16.78 17.26
C ALA A 458 -7.48 -16.70 18.76
N PHE A 459 -8.18 -15.81 19.48
CA PHE A 459 -8.10 -15.63 20.91
C PHE A 459 -9.38 -16.16 21.60
N ASP A 460 -9.26 -16.57 22.84
CA ASP A 460 -10.36 -17.16 23.66
C ASP A 460 -11.42 -16.14 24.09
N ARG A 461 -11.14 -14.85 23.90
CA ARG A 461 -12.03 -13.74 24.25
C ARG A 461 -11.77 -12.53 23.35
N PRO A 462 -12.67 -11.50 23.38
CA PRO A 462 -12.50 -10.29 22.57
C PRO A 462 -11.17 -9.59 22.84
N THR A 463 -10.59 -9.03 21.77
CA THR A 463 -9.30 -8.34 21.78
C THR A 463 -9.47 -6.83 21.71
N LEU A 464 -10.68 -6.36 21.99
CA LEU A 464 -11.07 -4.95 21.99
C LEU A 464 -10.60 -4.26 23.27
N TRP A 465 -10.19 -3.02 23.13
CA TRP A 465 -9.95 -2.13 24.25
C TRP A 465 -10.79 -0.86 24.09
N SER A 466 -11.08 -0.15 25.17
CA SER A 466 -11.90 1.06 25.11
C SER A 466 -11.04 2.27 25.43
N ARG A 467 -11.16 3.30 24.60
CA ARG A 467 -10.73 4.63 24.99
C ARG A 467 -11.64 5.13 26.10
N SER A 468 -11.08 5.80 27.12
CA SER A 468 -11.88 6.54 28.11
C SER A 468 -12.78 7.55 27.38
N ILE A 469 -14.00 7.75 27.86
CA ILE A 469 -15.05 8.57 27.24
C ILE A 469 -14.64 10.05 27.05
N ASP A 470 -13.58 10.50 27.69
CA ASP A 470 -12.95 11.81 27.43
C ASP A 470 -12.10 11.77 26.15
N VAL A 471 -12.81 11.70 25.02
CA VAL A 471 -12.26 11.48 23.68
C VAL A 471 -11.26 12.57 23.26
N ALA A 472 -11.34 13.77 23.82
CA ALA A 472 -10.49 14.88 23.39
C ALA A 472 -9.03 14.76 23.85
N GLU A 473 -8.76 14.30 25.09
CA GLU A 473 -7.40 14.13 25.60
C GLU A 473 -6.79 12.76 25.23
N ALA A 474 -7.62 11.72 25.17
CA ALA A 474 -7.18 10.36 24.82
C ALA A 474 -6.76 10.19 23.35
N SER A 475 -6.89 11.23 22.54
CA SER A 475 -6.64 11.20 21.09
C SER A 475 -5.43 12.01 20.66
N LEU A 476 -4.70 12.60 21.59
CA LEU A 476 -3.49 13.37 21.31
C LEU A 476 -2.25 12.50 21.51
N PRO A 477 -1.24 12.62 20.63
CA PRO A 477 0.01 11.91 20.82
C PRO A 477 0.76 12.41 22.07
N ASP A 478 1.41 11.51 22.78
CA ASP A 478 2.44 11.87 23.77
C ASP A 478 3.78 12.08 23.04
N ASP A 479 4.02 13.29 22.57
CA ASP A 479 5.20 13.68 21.79
C ASP A 479 6.42 14.05 22.65
N ARG A 480 6.38 13.79 23.95
CA ARG A 480 7.52 13.98 24.83
C ARG A 480 8.65 13.01 24.43
N PRO A 481 9.92 13.43 24.49
CA PRO A 481 11.03 12.54 24.28
C PRO A 481 10.97 11.33 25.23
N ALA A 482 11.22 10.15 24.70
CA ALA A 482 11.35 8.92 25.48
C ALA A 482 12.83 8.53 25.56
N GLU A 483 13.26 8.05 26.74
CA GLU A 483 14.64 7.68 27.00
C GLU A 483 14.81 6.15 27.11
N PRO A 484 15.99 5.62 26.76
CA PRO A 484 16.30 4.20 26.95
C PRO A 484 16.12 3.76 28.42
N GLY A 485 15.42 2.64 28.61
CA GLY A 485 15.15 2.09 29.93
C GLY A 485 13.89 2.64 30.62
N GLU A 486 13.17 3.60 30.02
CA GLU A 486 11.84 3.99 30.52
C GLU A 486 10.86 2.80 30.43
N ALA A 487 10.07 2.60 31.50
CA ALA A 487 9.11 1.50 31.59
C ALA A 487 7.93 1.68 30.63
N GLU A 488 7.50 2.93 30.42
CA GLU A 488 6.39 3.28 29.54
C GLU A 488 6.89 4.08 28.34
N PRO A 489 6.90 3.46 27.16
CA PRO A 489 7.28 4.13 25.92
C PRO A 489 6.20 5.13 25.48
N ARG A 490 6.58 6.07 24.60
CA ARG A 490 5.73 7.16 24.10
C ARG A 490 5.63 7.12 22.57
N ASP A 491 4.79 7.98 22.00
CA ASP A 491 4.50 7.98 20.54
C ASP A 491 5.69 8.38 19.65
N LEU A 492 6.73 8.99 20.21
CA LEU A 492 8.02 9.19 19.48
C LEU A 492 8.90 7.94 19.42
N ALA A 493 8.55 6.88 20.18
CA ALA A 493 9.20 5.58 20.18
C ALA A 493 8.14 4.46 20.21
N PRO A 494 7.24 4.40 19.19
CA PRO A 494 5.95 3.75 19.35
C PRO A 494 5.98 2.23 19.19
N VAL A 495 7.10 1.61 18.78
CA VAL A 495 7.14 0.17 18.54
C VAL A 495 8.31 -0.49 19.27
N GLY A 496 8.06 -1.59 19.95
CA GLY A 496 9.08 -2.39 20.64
C GLY A 496 9.03 -3.88 20.32
N ILE A 497 10.20 -4.50 20.38
CA ILE A 497 10.39 -5.95 20.34
C ILE A 497 11.31 -6.31 21.49
N THR A 498 10.78 -7.03 22.49
CA THR A 498 11.52 -7.39 23.72
C THR A 498 11.73 -8.88 23.80
N ALA A 499 12.96 -9.28 24.09
CA ALA A 499 13.34 -10.65 24.39
C ALA A 499 13.53 -10.83 25.90
N VAL A 500 13.03 -11.94 26.46
CA VAL A 500 13.27 -12.36 27.84
C VAL A 500 13.64 -13.83 27.85
N ALA A 501 14.77 -14.16 28.39
CA ALA A 501 15.33 -15.54 28.41
C ALA A 501 15.26 -16.24 27.04
N ALA A 502 15.54 -15.52 25.97
CA ALA A 502 15.36 -15.98 24.59
C ALA A 502 16.58 -15.64 23.70
N ASP A 503 16.86 -16.50 22.74
CA ASP A 503 17.87 -16.29 21.71
C ASP A 503 17.14 -15.99 20.38
N LEU A 504 17.04 -14.70 20.07
CA LEU A 504 16.23 -14.21 18.96
C LEU A 504 17.06 -13.52 17.88
N ARG A 505 16.57 -13.62 16.65
CA ARG A 505 16.95 -12.75 15.55
C ARG A 505 15.67 -12.22 14.90
N VAL A 506 15.64 -10.93 14.60
CA VAL A 506 14.58 -10.30 13.82
C VAL A 506 15.16 -9.65 12.58
N ALA A 507 14.44 -9.77 11.47
CA ALA A 507 14.82 -9.19 10.19
C ALA A 507 13.56 -8.73 9.43
N ASP A 508 13.75 -8.02 8.32
CA ASP A 508 12.65 -7.51 7.50
C ASP A 508 11.58 -6.78 8.35
N VAL A 509 12.03 -5.94 9.28
CA VAL A 509 11.12 -5.25 10.20
C VAL A 509 10.47 -4.08 9.47
N ARG A 510 9.14 -4.08 9.51
CA ARG A 510 8.30 -3.07 8.86
C ARG A 510 7.36 -2.45 9.86
#